data_a8fcef7133c5e44c3b7cd0251b39e7df
#
_entry.id   a8fcef7133c5e44c3b7cd0251b39e7df
#
_cell.length_a   1.000
_cell.length_b   1.000
_cell.length_c   1.000
_cell.angle_alpha   90.00
_cell.angle_beta   90.00
_cell.angle_gamma   90.00
#
_symmetry.space_group_name_H-M   'P 1'
#
loop_
_entity.id
_entity.type
_entity.pdbx_description
1 polymer ?
#
loop_
_entity_poly.entity_id
_entity_poly.type
_entity_poly.pdbx_seq_one_letter_code
_entity_poly.pdbx_strand_id
1 'polypeptide(L)'
;MQTQKLSTLEKVGFGAGDMALNVVISSMMLIITFFYTDIYGLKTTDLALLFVLVKIVGACSDLVVGQMTDSFLSRWGRYRPWLLFLAVPYGVSVFAVFSTPDWDYSAKLVWAYSTYILMTLMTSGVGVSYISLPSALTADPQERLSANGYRLFLAKVGAFMVTIVVPILAERWGNGHPAAGYQAAMALMALLGTVLFLFCFFTTKERVVYKVARQPLGEQIAVLLKNDQWLVLAGACVTGTIGYVIRGSVAVYYAKYYLHGDTGVVSAFMSTGVAAAILAMVVSTWVTKFYCKVKLFRYTQLVVAVISVLIYFLVQPGDVVLAFVLYFLLSLVVDLHAPVFWSAIAETIDYGQVKTGKRVSGFAFGGISVAQKAGMAVAGGMVGILLSYFHYVPNQEQSPLALQGIALMLSVIPGFFHFLMGALMFKYRISDAYYSTVKEDLRTNEVAAG
;
A
#
# COMPACT_ATOMS: atom_id res chain seq x y z
N MET A 1 -13.82 1.14 -33.88
CA MET A 1 -14.27 0.47 -32.65
C MET A 1 -15.14 1.43 -31.88
N GLN A 2 -16.42 1.12 -31.68
CA GLN A 2 -17.28 1.98 -30.86
C GLN A 2 -16.72 1.99 -29.43
N THR A 3 -16.33 3.15 -28.93
CA THR A 3 -15.90 3.36 -27.54
C THR A 3 -17.12 3.19 -26.64
N GLN A 4 -17.34 1.97 -26.17
CA GLN A 4 -18.40 1.71 -25.17
C GLN A 4 -18.01 2.35 -23.85
N LYS A 5 -18.78 3.33 -23.42
CA LYS A 5 -18.66 3.92 -22.09
C LYS A 5 -18.93 2.87 -21.02
N LEU A 6 -18.16 2.90 -19.94
CA LEU A 6 -18.42 2.08 -18.76
C LEU A 6 -19.63 2.65 -18.01
N SER A 7 -20.55 1.79 -17.61
CA SER A 7 -21.65 2.21 -16.75
C SER A 7 -21.13 2.60 -15.36
N THR A 8 -21.88 3.42 -14.63
CA THR A 8 -21.54 3.78 -13.24
C THR A 8 -21.45 2.54 -12.36
N LEU A 9 -22.33 1.55 -12.57
CA LEU A 9 -22.29 0.28 -11.84
C LEU A 9 -21.00 -0.51 -12.08
N GLU A 10 -20.48 -0.52 -13.32
CA GLU A 10 -19.21 -1.16 -13.62
C GLU A 10 -18.03 -0.43 -12.95
N LYS A 11 -18.05 0.90 -12.91
CA LYS A 11 -17.02 1.71 -12.25
C LYS A 11 -17.02 1.50 -10.73
N VAL A 12 -18.19 1.47 -10.12
CA VAL A 12 -18.38 1.17 -8.68
C VAL A 12 -17.95 -0.26 -8.39
N GLY A 13 -18.38 -1.23 -9.21
CA GLY A 13 -18.01 -2.63 -9.04
C GLY A 13 -16.51 -2.86 -9.20
N PHE A 14 -15.88 -2.20 -10.16
CA PHE A 14 -14.42 -2.21 -10.27
C PHE A 14 -13.76 -1.60 -9.02
N GLY A 15 -14.23 -0.45 -8.55
CA GLY A 15 -13.73 0.17 -7.33
C GLY A 15 -13.92 -0.68 -6.07
N ALA A 16 -15.01 -1.46 -6.00
CA ALA A 16 -15.26 -2.39 -4.90
C ALA A 16 -14.18 -3.47 -4.76
N GLY A 17 -13.58 -3.90 -5.87
CA GLY A 17 -12.43 -4.82 -5.85
C GLY A 17 -11.21 -4.23 -5.13
N ASP A 18 -10.93 -2.94 -5.32
CA ASP A 18 -9.83 -2.27 -4.60
C ASP A 18 -10.17 -2.02 -3.12
N MET A 19 -11.43 -1.74 -2.81
CA MET A 19 -11.92 -1.69 -1.43
C MET A 19 -11.68 -3.03 -0.73
N ALA A 20 -12.01 -4.16 -1.38
CA ALA A 20 -11.75 -5.50 -0.85
C ALA A 20 -10.26 -5.75 -0.55
N LEU A 21 -9.37 -5.36 -1.48
CA LEU A 21 -7.92 -5.45 -1.26
C LEU A 21 -7.47 -4.55 -0.10
N ASN A 22 -7.96 -3.31 -0.05
CA ASN A 22 -7.51 -2.34 0.95
C ASN A 22 -8.02 -2.65 2.35
N VAL A 23 -9.17 -3.28 2.51
CA VAL A 23 -9.62 -3.80 3.82
C VAL A 23 -8.56 -4.74 4.41
N VAL A 24 -8.00 -5.66 3.62
CA VAL A 24 -6.96 -6.58 4.11
C VAL A 24 -5.60 -5.90 4.19
N ILE A 25 -5.18 -5.16 3.18
CA ILE A 25 -3.88 -4.47 3.16
C ILE A 25 -3.77 -3.50 4.35
N SER A 26 -4.81 -2.74 4.65
CA SER A 26 -4.82 -1.81 5.79
C SER A 26 -4.77 -2.54 7.12
N SER A 27 -5.48 -3.68 7.26
CA SER A 27 -5.39 -4.52 8.45
C SER A 27 -3.98 -5.08 8.65
N MET A 28 -3.32 -5.52 7.54
CA MET A 28 -1.94 -6.01 7.58
C MET A 28 -0.91 -4.92 7.89
N MET A 29 -1.17 -3.69 7.49
CA MET A 29 -0.24 -2.58 7.72
C MET A 29 -0.40 -1.95 9.11
N LEU A 30 -1.63 -1.86 9.61
CA LEU A 30 -1.97 -1.06 10.78
C LEU A 30 -2.22 -1.91 12.03
N ILE A 31 -2.74 -3.12 11.88
CA ILE A 31 -3.24 -3.92 13.00
C ILE A 31 -2.40 -5.18 13.23
N ILE A 32 -1.89 -5.83 12.19
CA ILE A 32 -1.31 -7.18 12.30
C ILE A 32 -0.11 -7.25 13.25
N THR A 33 0.73 -6.21 13.27
CA THR A 33 1.90 -6.17 14.15
C THR A 33 1.43 -6.23 15.60
N PHE A 34 0.50 -5.33 15.97
CA PHE A 34 -0.08 -5.28 17.31
C PHE A 34 -0.84 -6.58 17.65
N PHE A 35 -1.59 -7.13 16.71
CA PHE A 35 -2.30 -8.40 16.90
C PHE A 35 -1.34 -9.54 17.24
N TYR A 36 -0.25 -9.70 16.47
CA TYR A 36 0.69 -10.78 16.69
C TYR A 36 1.51 -10.63 17.97
N THR A 37 1.86 -9.40 18.38
CA THR A 37 2.63 -9.17 19.61
C THR A 37 1.76 -9.19 20.87
N ASP A 38 0.72 -8.32 20.90
CA ASP A 38 -0.06 -8.05 22.13
C ASP A 38 -1.20 -9.03 22.36
N ILE A 39 -1.72 -9.66 21.30
CA ILE A 39 -2.91 -10.51 21.38
C ILE A 39 -2.55 -11.98 21.19
N TYR A 40 -1.80 -12.30 20.14
CA TYR A 40 -1.40 -13.69 19.86
C TYR A 40 -0.14 -14.10 20.61
N GLY A 41 0.70 -13.15 21.04
CA GLY A 41 1.86 -13.39 21.90
C GLY A 41 3.10 -13.91 21.19
N LEU A 42 3.33 -13.52 19.92
CA LEU A 42 4.57 -13.83 19.21
C LEU A 42 5.70 -12.89 19.63
N LYS A 43 6.92 -13.43 19.68
CA LYS A 43 8.13 -12.63 19.91
C LYS A 43 8.36 -11.69 18.74
N THR A 44 8.80 -10.47 19.03
CA THR A 44 9.06 -9.42 18.01
C THR A 44 10.14 -9.82 16.99
N THR A 45 11.13 -10.62 17.41
CA THR A 45 12.18 -11.18 16.51
C THR A 45 11.60 -12.15 15.49
N ASP A 46 10.71 -13.05 15.91
CA ASP A 46 10.07 -14.03 15.03
C ASP A 46 9.11 -13.32 14.05
N LEU A 47 8.46 -12.25 14.52
CA LEU A 47 7.61 -11.41 13.70
C LEU A 47 8.41 -10.66 12.62
N ALA A 48 9.61 -10.18 12.93
CA ALA A 48 10.48 -9.54 11.95
C ALA A 48 10.81 -10.49 10.78
N LEU A 49 11.16 -11.74 11.10
CA LEU A 49 11.46 -12.77 10.10
C LEU A 49 10.21 -13.12 9.28
N LEU A 50 9.04 -13.26 9.92
CA LEU A 50 7.77 -13.50 9.24
C LEU A 50 7.48 -12.41 8.21
N PHE A 51 7.60 -11.14 8.57
CA PHE A 51 7.32 -10.02 7.66
C PHE A 51 8.26 -9.97 6.46
N VAL A 52 9.54 -10.26 6.64
CA VAL A 52 10.48 -10.36 5.52
C VAL A 52 10.11 -11.52 4.60
N LEU A 53 9.86 -12.71 5.19
CA LEU A 53 9.54 -13.91 4.43
C LEU A 53 8.26 -13.75 3.58
N VAL A 54 7.18 -13.23 4.16
CA VAL A 54 5.92 -13.06 3.42
C VAL A 54 6.04 -12.05 2.27
N LYS A 55 6.91 -11.04 2.38
CA LYS A 55 7.16 -10.10 1.28
C LYS A 55 7.95 -10.73 0.14
N ILE A 56 8.94 -11.58 0.45
CA ILE A 56 9.68 -12.35 -0.55
C ILE A 56 8.73 -13.32 -1.27
N VAL A 57 7.95 -14.09 -0.51
CA VAL A 57 6.95 -15.03 -1.07
C VAL A 57 5.94 -14.28 -1.93
N GLY A 58 5.44 -13.12 -1.48
CA GLY A 58 4.52 -12.30 -2.24
C GLY A 58 5.10 -11.79 -3.55
N ALA A 59 6.36 -11.35 -3.57
CA ALA A 59 7.03 -10.90 -4.79
C ALA A 59 7.21 -12.04 -5.80
N CYS A 60 7.63 -13.23 -5.34
CA CYS A 60 7.74 -14.41 -6.19
C CYS A 60 6.37 -14.86 -6.72
N SER A 61 5.35 -14.86 -5.85
CA SER A 61 3.98 -15.23 -6.20
C SER A 61 3.39 -14.32 -7.27
N ASP A 62 3.61 -13.00 -7.20
CA ASP A 62 3.11 -12.06 -8.19
C ASP A 62 3.62 -12.37 -9.61
N LEU A 63 4.90 -12.75 -9.72
CA LEU A 63 5.49 -13.13 -11.02
C LEU A 63 4.85 -14.39 -11.57
N VAL A 64 4.67 -15.41 -10.71
CA VAL A 64 4.02 -16.67 -11.10
C VAL A 64 2.57 -16.46 -11.50
N VAL A 65 1.81 -15.74 -10.68
CA VAL A 65 0.40 -15.41 -10.96
C VAL A 65 0.28 -14.56 -12.22
N GLY A 66 1.18 -13.60 -12.45
CA GLY A 66 1.20 -12.81 -13.68
C GLY A 66 1.31 -13.69 -14.93
N GLN A 67 2.23 -14.67 -14.91
CA GLN A 67 2.37 -15.63 -16.02
C GLN A 67 1.12 -16.54 -16.17
N MET A 68 0.55 -16.98 -15.05
CA MET A 68 -0.66 -17.84 -15.07
C MET A 68 -1.86 -17.07 -15.64
N THR A 69 -2.07 -15.83 -15.22
CA THR A 69 -3.17 -14.99 -15.71
C THR A 69 -3.04 -14.65 -17.19
N ASP A 70 -1.82 -14.43 -17.67
CA ASP A 70 -1.56 -14.15 -19.09
C ASP A 70 -1.80 -15.35 -20.00
N SER A 71 -1.62 -16.57 -19.49
CA SER A 71 -1.83 -17.81 -20.24
C SER A 71 -3.26 -18.36 -20.14
N PHE A 72 -4.03 -17.92 -19.15
CA PHE A 72 -5.37 -18.44 -18.89
C PHE A 72 -6.44 -17.62 -19.63
N LEU A 73 -7.27 -18.27 -20.43
CA LEU A 73 -8.41 -17.66 -21.08
C LEU A 73 -9.65 -18.54 -20.86
N SER A 74 -10.69 -17.94 -20.28
CA SER A 74 -11.96 -18.61 -20.01
C SER A 74 -13.13 -17.94 -20.72
N ARG A 75 -14.32 -18.54 -20.62
CA ARG A 75 -15.59 -17.94 -21.10
C ARG A 75 -15.95 -16.62 -20.42
N TRP A 76 -15.37 -16.35 -19.24
CA TRP A 76 -15.61 -15.10 -18.48
C TRP A 76 -14.51 -14.04 -18.67
N GLY A 77 -13.51 -14.34 -19.51
CA GLY A 77 -12.34 -13.50 -19.74
C GLY A 77 -11.06 -14.08 -19.17
N ARG A 78 -10.03 -13.26 -19.06
CA ARG A 78 -8.67 -13.62 -18.61
C ARG A 78 -8.50 -13.36 -17.10
N TYR A 79 -8.96 -12.23 -16.60
CA TYR A 79 -8.70 -11.75 -15.24
C TYR A 79 -9.87 -11.99 -14.28
N ARG A 80 -11.12 -11.82 -14.72
CA ARG A 80 -12.32 -11.99 -13.90
C ARG A 80 -12.48 -13.36 -13.25
N PRO A 81 -12.15 -14.49 -13.88
CA PRO A 81 -12.26 -15.80 -13.24
C PRO A 81 -11.48 -15.94 -11.95
N TRP A 82 -10.31 -15.29 -11.86
CA TRP A 82 -9.49 -15.30 -10.66
C TRP A 82 -10.19 -14.61 -9.50
N LEU A 83 -10.93 -13.51 -9.76
CA LEU A 83 -11.75 -12.86 -8.73
C LEU A 83 -12.85 -13.77 -8.20
N LEU A 84 -13.48 -14.55 -9.07
CA LEU A 84 -14.54 -15.49 -8.69
C LEU A 84 -13.99 -16.65 -7.85
N PHE A 85 -12.97 -17.34 -8.38
CA PHE A 85 -12.46 -18.57 -7.75
C PHE A 85 -11.66 -18.30 -6.48
N LEU A 86 -10.97 -17.18 -6.41
CA LEU A 86 -10.14 -16.85 -5.25
C LEU A 86 -10.85 -15.99 -4.19
N ALA A 87 -12.03 -15.44 -4.45
CA ALA A 87 -12.74 -14.60 -3.46
C ALA A 87 -12.97 -15.34 -2.13
N VAL A 88 -13.46 -16.56 -2.17
CA VAL A 88 -13.72 -17.37 -0.96
C VAL A 88 -12.42 -17.83 -0.31
N PRO A 89 -11.46 -18.47 -1.01
CA PRO A 89 -10.15 -18.80 -0.45
C PRO A 89 -9.42 -17.61 0.16
N TYR A 90 -9.52 -16.42 -0.46
CA TYR A 90 -8.98 -15.17 0.08
C TYR A 90 -9.62 -14.82 1.44
N GLY A 91 -10.96 -14.79 1.51
CA GLY A 91 -11.66 -14.53 2.77
C GLY A 91 -11.30 -15.52 3.87
N VAL A 92 -11.28 -16.83 3.55
CA VAL A 92 -10.87 -17.89 4.49
C VAL A 92 -9.43 -17.69 4.98
N SER A 93 -8.51 -17.33 4.09
CA SER A 93 -7.11 -17.07 4.48
C SER A 93 -6.97 -15.86 5.42
N VAL A 94 -7.75 -14.79 5.18
CA VAL A 94 -7.79 -13.62 6.09
C VAL A 94 -8.31 -14.00 7.46
N PHE A 95 -9.41 -14.75 7.53
CA PHE A 95 -9.93 -15.27 8.79
C PHE A 95 -8.90 -16.12 9.52
N ALA A 96 -8.20 -17.01 8.82
CA ALA A 96 -7.20 -17.90 9.41
C ALA A 96 -6.01 -17.13 10.03
N VAL A 97 -5.56 -16.04 9.40
CA VAL A 97 -4.47 -15.18 9.95
C VAL A 97 -4.83 -14.59 11.31
N PHE A 98 -6.11 -14.25 11.53
CA PHE A 98 -6.58 -13.68 12.79
C PHE A 98 -7.16 -14.74 13.75
N SER A 99 -7.04 -16.02 13.43
CA SER A 99 -7.39 -17.10 14.33
C SER A 99 -6.27 -17.36 15.34
N THR A 100 -6.64 -17.55 16.60
CA THR A 100 -5.71 -17.68 17.72
C THR A 100 -5.89 -19.02 18.42
N PRO A 101 -5.47 -20.15 17.82
CA PRO A 101 -5.54 -21.44 18.49
C PRO A 101 -4.67 -21.42 19.75
N ASP A 102 -5.18 -22.01 20.83
CA ASP A 102 -4.47 -22.12 22.11
C ASP A 102 -3.53 -23.34 22.09
N TRP A 103 -2.40 -23.17 21.43
CA TRP A 103 -1.36 -24.17 21.27
C TRP A 103 -0.05 -23.72 21.93
N ASP A 104 0.94 -24.60 21.98
CA ASP A 104 2.30 -24.24 22.38
C ASP A 104 2.92 -23.21 21.40
N TYR A 105 3.96 -22.53 21.86
CA TYR A 105 4.58 -21.43 21.09
C TYR A 105 5.04 -21.84 19.69
N SER A 106 5.63 -23.05 19.59
CA SER A 106 6.15 -23.55 18.30
C SER A 106 5.01 -23.78 17.29
N ALA A 107 3.90 -24.36 17.73
CA ALA A 107 2.72 -24.58 16.89
C ALA A 107 2.03 -23.25 16.54
N LYS A 108 1.95 -22.29 17.48
CA LYS A 108 1.48 -20.93 17.21
C LYS A 108 2.32 -20.25 16.11
N LEU A 109 3.64 -20.39 16.17
CA LEU A 109 4.54 -19.83 15.18
C LEU A 109 4.32 -20.44 13.79
N VAL A 110 4.26 -21.76 13.71
CA VAL A 110 3.96 -22.47 12.45
C VAL A 110 2.61 -22.05 11.87
N TRP A 111 1.58 -21.91 12.71
CA TRP A 111 0.26 -21.44 12.30
C TRP A 111 0.31 -20.03 11.72
N ALA A 112 0.95 -19.09 12.41
CA ALA A 112 1.09 -17.71 11.95
C ALA A 112 1.81 -17.64 10.60
N TYR A 113 2.93 -18.35 10.44
CA TYR A 113 3.69 -18.39 9.17
C TYR A 113 2.85 -19.00 8.05
N SER A 114 2.23 -20.15 8.27
CA SER A 114 1.46 -20.88 7.27
C SER A 114 0.24 -20.07 6.79
N THR A 115 -0.51 -19.49 7.72
CA THR A 115 -1.73 -18.73 7.41
C THR A 115 -1.40 -17.40 6.73
N TYR A 116 -0.35 -16.70 7.17
CA TYR A 116 0.05 -15.45 6.55
C TYR A 116 0.66 -15.67 5.14
N ILE A 117 1.43 -16.73 4.94
CA ILE A 117 1.91 -17.12 3.61
C ILE A 117 0.71 -17.45 2.71
N LEU A 118 -0.23 -18.26 3.17
CA LEU A 118 -1.45 -18.60 2.42
C LEU A 118 -2.22 -17.35 2.00
N MET A 119 -2.46 -16.43 2.95
CA MET A 119 -3.13 -15.17 2.69
C MET A 119 -2.35 -14.32 1.65
N THR A 120 -1.02 -14.30 1.74
CA THR A 120 -0.16 -13.59 0.78
C THR A 120 -0.30 -14.17 -0.63
N LEU A 121 -0.33 -15.49 -0.78
CA LEU A 121 -0.54 -16.17 -2.06
C LEU A 121 -1.92 -15.85 -2.63
N MET A 122 -2.97 -15.89 -1.81
CA MET A 122 -4.34 -15.56 -2.23
C MET A 122 -4.45 -14.09 -2.63
N THR A 123 -3.83 -13.19 -1.85
CA THR A 123 -3.78 -11.75 -2.15
C THR A 123 -3.06 -11.46 -3.47
N SER A 124 -1.94 -12.15 -3.75
CA SER A 124 -1.25 -12.05 -5.04
C SER A 124 -2.14 -12.53 -6.19
N GLY A 125 -2.81 -13.68 -6.01
CA GLY A 125 -3.72 -14.25 -7.01
C GLY A 125 -4.84 -13.30 -7.42
N VAL A 126 -5.52 -12.72 -6.43
CA VAL A 126 -6.60 -11.74 -6.67
C VAL A 126 -6.04 -10.40 -7.14
N GLY A 127 -4.98 -9.91 -6.48
CA GLY A 127 -4.44 -8.57 -6.68
C GLY A 127 -3.85 -8.36 -8.08
N VAL A 128 -3.02 -9.29 -8.57
CA VAL A 128 -2.43 -9.23 -9.91
C VAL A 128 -3.51 -9.25 -10.99
N SER A 129 -4.50 -10.14 -10.85
CA SER A 129 -5.62 -10.24 -11.76
C SER A 129 -6.47 -8.97 -11.75
N TYR A 130 -6.74 -8.42 -10.56
CA TYR A 130 -7.52 -7.20 -10.38
C TYR A 130 -6.83 -5.96 -10.97
N ILE A 131 -5.53 -5.77 -10.70
CA ILE A 131 -4.77 -4.61 -11.19
C ILE A 131 -4.67 -4.64 -12.73
N SER A 132 -4.68 -5.82 -13.34
CA SER A 132 -4.64 -6.00 -14.79
C SER A 132 -6.00 -5.80 -15.48
N LEU A 133 -7.10 -5.93 -14.74
CA LEU A 133 -8.47 -5.88 -15.25
C LEU A 133 -8.83 -4.58 -16.02
N PRO A 134 -8.41 -3.36 -15.63
CA PRO A 134 -8.75 -2.13 -16.34
C PRO A 134 -8.38 -2.14 -17.82
N SER A 135 -7.28 -2.80 -18.16
CA SER A 135 -6.83 -2.92 -19.55
C SER A 135 -7.82 -3.74 -20.40
N ALA A 136 -8.51 -4.68 -19.79
CA ALA A 136 -9.48 -5.54 -20.47
C ALA A 136 -10.93 -4.99 -20.42
N LEU A 137 -11.24 -4.03 -19.52
CA LEU A 137 -12.58 -3.45 -19.41
C LEU A 137 -12.89 -2.50 -20.58
N THR A 138 -11.96 -1.62 -20.94
CA THR A 138 -12.15 -0.62 -21.98
C THR A 138 -10.83 -0.22 -22.64
N ALA A 139 -10.89 0.11 -23.94
CA ALA A 139 -9.78 0.70 -24.68
C ALA A 139 -9.70 2.23 -24.51
N ASP A 140 -10.77 2.89 -24.02
CA ASP A 140 -10.85 4.32 -23.86
C ASP A 140 -10.04 4.81 -22.64
N PRO A 141 -9.03 5.67 -22.83
CA PRO A 141 -8.21 6.19 -21.74
C PRO A 141 -8.99 7.02 -20.72
N GLN A 142 -10.03 7.77 -21.14
CA GLN A 142 -10.85 8.60 -20.27
C GLN A 142 -11.74 7.73 -19.36
N GLU A 143 -12.32 6.68 -19.91
CA GLU A 143 -13.11 5.74 -19.14
C GLU A 143 -12.24 4.96 -18.13
N ARG A 144 -10.99 4.60 -18.50
CA ARG A 144 -10.01 4.02 -17.56
C ARG A 144 -9.67 4.98 -16.44
N LEU A 145 -9.43 6.25 -16.76
CA LEU A 145 -9.14 7.28 -15.75
C LEU A 145 -10.31 7.46 -14.80
N SER A 146 -11.53 7.51 -15.32
CA SER A 146 -12.75 7.58 -14.52
C SER A 146 -12.89 6.36 -13.60
N ALA A 147 -12.73 5.14 -14.12
CA ALA A 147 -12.79 3.90 -13.32
C ALA A 147 -11.72 3.88 -12.21
N ASN A 148 -10.50 4.34 -12.49
CA ASN A 148 -9.45 4.48 -11.49
C ASN A 148 -9.79 5.52 -10.40
N GLY A 149 -10.53 6.56 -10.72
CA GLY A 149 -11.04 7.52 -9.72
C GLY A 149 -11.95 6.83 -8.69
N TYR A 150 -12.94 6.06 -9.16
CA TYR A 150 -13.81 5.25 -8.28
C TYR A 150 -13.01 4.24 -7.46
N ARG A 151 -12.05 3.58 -8.08
CA ARG A 151 -11.13 2.63 -7.45
C ARG A 151 -10.41 3.24 -6.27
N LEU A 152 -9.70 4.35 -6.49
CA LEU A 152 -8.90 5.01 -5.45
C LEU A 152 -9.76 5.55 -4.30
N PHE A 153 -10.93 6.08 -4.62
CA PHE A 153 -11.89 6.54 -3.61
C PHE A 153 -12.34 5.38 -2.71
N LEU A 154 -12.83 4.28 -3.30
CA LEU A 154 -13.33 3.13 -2.55
C LEU A 154 -12.21 2.40 -1.78
N ALA A 155 -10.99 2.39 -2.30
CA ALA A 155 -9.81 1.91 -1.57
C ALA A 155 -9.60 2.66 -0.23
N LYS A 156 -9.72 4.00 -0.26
CA LYS A 156 -9.59 4.82 0.95
C LYS A 156 -10.76 4.63 1.91
N VAL A 157 -11.99 4.46 1.39
CA VAL A 157 -13.16 4.11 2.21
C VAL A 157 -12.91 2.78 2.94
N GLY A 158 -12.36 1.77 2.25
CA GLY A 158 -12.00 0.49 2.86
C GLY A 158 -10.96 0.63 3.97
N ALA A 159 -9.90 1.39 3.72
CA ALA A 159 -8.86 1.65 4.72
C ALA A 159 -9.43 2.40 5.95
N PHE A 160 -10.23 3.43 5.73
CA PHE A 160 -10.87 4.20 6.79
C PHE A 160 -11.81 3.34 7.64
N MET A 161 -12.58 2.48 6.98
CA MET A 161 -13.48 1.56 7.67
C MET A 161 -12.72 0.60 8.60
N VAL A 162 -11.59 0.06 8.16
CA VAL A 162 -10.74 -0.83 8.98
C VAL A 162 -10.25 -0.11 10.24
N THR A 163 -9.78 1.11 10.13
CA THR A 163 -9.21 1.85 11.27
C THR A 163 -10.23 2.19 12.34
N ILE A 164 -11.51 2.36 11.96
CA ILE A 164 -12.60 2.65 12.90
C ILE A 164 -13.28 1.36 13.38
N VAL A 165 -13.71 0.55 12.42
CA VAL A 165 -14.65 -0.54 12.72
C VAL A 165 -13.95 -1.70 13.42
N VAL A 166 -12.75 -2.08 12.98
CA VAL A 166 -12.09 -3.28 13.51
C VAL A 166 -11.76 -3.15 15.00
N PRO A 167 -11.11 -2.08 15.51
CA PRO A 167 -10.84 -1.97 16.94
C PRO A 167 -12.10 -1.93 17.79
N ILE A 168 -13.12 -1.16 17.36
CA ILE A 168 -14.40 -1.02 18.11
C ILE A 168 -15.15 -2.34 18.16
N LEU A 169 -15.24 -3.08 17.04
CA LEU A 169 -15.89 -4.38 17.02
C LEU A 169 -15.11 -5.41 17.81
N ALA A 170 -13.77 -5.38 17.74
CA ALA A 170 -12.92 -6.28 18.52
C ALA A 170 -13.14 -6.12 20.03
N GLU A 171 -13.26 -4.87 20.50
CA GLU A 171 -13.57 -4.61 21.91
C GLU A 171 -14.98 -5.09 22.27
N ARG A 172 -16.02 -4.69 21.50
CA ARG A 172 -17.43 -5.02 21.80
C ARG A 172 -17.72 -6.51 21.73
N TRP A 173 -17.19 -7.21 20.74
CA TRP A 173 -17.47 -8.64 20.54
C TRP A 173 -16.51 -9.54 21.31
N GLY A 174 -15.40 -8.99 21.77
CA GLY A 174 -14.43 -9.73 22.56
C GLY A 174 -14.90 -10.08 23.97
N ASN A 175 -15.85 -9.33 24.55
CA ASN A 175 -16.34 -9.56 25.90
C ASN A 175 -15.23 -9.87 26.92
N GLY A 176 -14.14 -9.08 26.87
CA GLY A 176 -12.96 -9.29 27.71
C GLY A 176 -11.91 -10.27 27.15
N HIS A 177 -12.15 -10.87 25.99
CA HIS A 177 -11.21 -11.74 25.27
C HIS A 177 -10.77 -11.09 23.94
N PRO A 178 -9.71 -10.28 23.93
CA PRO A 178 -9.28 -9.52 22.74
C PRO A 178 -9.07 -10.40 21.50
N ALA A 179 -8.50 -11.59 21.67
CA ALA A 179 -8.25 -12.53 20.58
C ALA A 179 -9.54 -12.92 19.83
N ALA A 180 -10.59 -13.30 20.57
CA ALA A 180 -11.90 -13.63 19.99
C ALA A 180 -12.54 -12.41 19.32
N GLY A 181 -12.38 -11.24 19.92
CA GLY A 181 -12.89 -9.98 19.38
C GLY A 181 -12.27 -9.61 18.02
N TYR A 182 -10.95 -9.65 17.92
CA TYR A 182 -10.24 -9.38 16.64
C TYR A 182 -10.56 -10.45 15.59
N GLN A 183 -10.65 -11.72 16.00
CA GLN A 183 -11.05 -12.80 15.09
C GLN A 183 -12.44 -12.57 14.51
N ALA A 184 -13.42 -12.22 15.34
CA ALA A 184 -14.79 -11.94 14.90
C ALA A 184 -14.89 -10.69 14.00
N ALA A 185 -14.20 -9.61 14.38
CA ALA A 185 -14.13 -8.39 13.57
C ALA A 185 -13.50 -8.66 12.19
N MET A 186 -12.40 -9.40 12.15
CA MET A 186 -11.74 -9.74 10.89
C MET A 186 -12.50 -10.79 10.08
N ALA A 187 -13.29 -11.66 10.70
CA ALA A 187 -14.23 -12.53 9.98
C ALA A 187 -15.27 -11.72 9.21
N LEU A 188 -15.81 -10.65 9.82
CA LEU A 188 -16.70 -9.72 9.11
C LEU A 188 -16.00 -9.01 7.95
N MET A 189 -14.76 -8.54 8.16
CA MET A 189 -13.97 -7.90 7.09
C MET A 189 -13.63 -8.89 5.96
N ALA A 190 -13.32 -10.13 6.28
CA ALA A 190 -13.08 -11.20 5.32
C ALA A 190 -14.33 -11.51 4.49
N LEU A 191 -15.48 -11.59 5.14
CA LEU A 191 -16.78 -11.77 4.47
C LEU A 191 -17.07 -10.58 3.54
N LEU A 192 -16.88 -9.35 4.03
CA LEU A 192 -17.06 -8.14 3.23
C LEU A 192 -16.13 -8.15 2.01
N GLY A 193 -14.83 -8.45 2.18
CA GLY A 193 -13.88 -8.54 1.09
C GLY A 193 -14.30 -9.58 0.04
N THR A 194 -14.76 -10.74 0.48
CA THR A 194 -15.29 -11.80 -0.39
C THR A 194 -16.49 -11.30 -1.20
N VAL A 195 -17.47 -10.67 -0.55
CA VAL A 195 -18.67 -10.12 -1.20
C VAL A 195 -18.30 -9.03 -2.21
N LEU A 196 -17.37 -8.16 -1.87
CA LEU A 196 -16.91 -7.08 -2.75
C LEU A 196 -16.17 -7.62 -4.00
N PHE A 197 -15.37 -8.69 -3.88
CA PHE A 197 -14.77 -9.32 -5.05
C PHE A 197 -15.80 -10.01 -5.94
N LEU A 198 -16.76 -10.70 -5.36
CA LEU A 198 -17.87 -11.28 -6.11
C LEU A 198 -18.70 -10.18 -6.80
N PHE A 199 -18.97 -9.08 -6.11
CA PHE A 199 -19.65 -7.92 -6.70
C PHE A 199 -18.84 -7.34 -7.88
N CYS A 200 -17.51 -7.19 -7.73
CA CYS A 200 -16.64 -6.78 -8.82
C CYS A 200 -16.74 -7.75 -10.01
N PHE A 201 -16.72 -9.05 -9.76
CA PHE A 201 -16.88 -10.05 -10.82
C PHE A 201 -18.21 -9.94 -11.56
N PHE A 202 -19.33 -9.82 -10.83
CA PHE A 202 -20.67 -9.79 -11.45
C PHE A 202 -20.97 -8.49 -12.21
N THR A 203 -20.40 -7.38 -11.79
CA THR A 203 -20.69 -6.05 -12.36
C THR A 203 -19.75 -5.67 -13.51
N THR A 204 -18.53 -6.22 -13.56
CA THR A 204 -17.55 -5.89 -14.60
C THR A 204 -17.64 -6.88 -15.78
N LYS A 205 -17.22 -6.45 -16.99
CA LYS A 205 -17.15 -7.29 -18.17
C LYS A 205 -15.89 -6.99 -18.98
N GLU A 206 -15.09 -8.02 -19.29
CA GLU A 206 -13.94 -7.88 -20.18
C GLU A 206 -14.41 -7.75 -21.62
N ARG A 207 -13.96 -6.69 -22.31
CA ARG A 207 -14.34 -6.36 -23.70
C ARG A 207 -13.15 -6.31 -24.64
N VAL A 208 -11.96 -6.11 -24.07
CA VAL A 208 -10.74 -5.89 -24.86
C VAL A 208 -9.79 -7.07 -24.68
N VAL A 209 -9.47 -7.75 -25.77
CA VAL A 209 -8.50 -8.85 -25.79
C VAL A 209 -7.20 -8.32 -26.42
N TYR A 210 -6.15 -8.22 -25.63
CA TYR A 210 -4.81 -7.86 -26.12
C TYR A 210 -4.00 -9.10 -26.46
N LYS A 211 -3.34 -9.07 -27.62
CA LYS A 211 -2.20 -9.96 -27.90
C LYS A 211 -0.97 -9.36 -27.19
N VAL A 212 -0.48 -10.02 -26.15
CA VAL A 212 0.73 -9.60 -25.46
C VAL A 212 1.93 -9.98 -26.33
N ALA A 213 2.60 -8.97 -26.93
CA ALA A 213 3.89 -9.18 -27.55
C ALA A 213 4.93 -9.42 -26.45
N ARG A 214 5.45 -10.64 -26.35
CA ARG A 214 6.45 -11.01 -25.35
C ARG A 214 7.81 -10.46 -25.77
N GLN A 215 8.31 -9.44 -25.10
CA GLN A 215 9.72 -9.07 -25.17
C GLN A 215 10.53 -9.89 -24.15
N PRO A 216 11.77 -10.29 -24.47
CA PRO A 216 12.63 -10.98 -23.52
C PRO A 216 12.82 -10.17 -22.23
N LEU A 217 12.65 -10.83 -21.08
CA LEU A 217 12.76 -10.18 -19.76
C LEU A 217 14.10 -9.44 -19.56
N GLY A 218 15.20 -10.04 -20.00
CA GLY A 218 16.55 -9.42 -19.90
C GLY A 218 16.66 -8.10 -20.65
N GLU A 219 15.99 -7.97 -21.78
CA GLU A 219 15.98 -6.73 -22.55
C GLU A 219 15.15 -5.63 -21.85
N GLN A 220 14.00 -5.98 -21.29
CA GLN A 220 13.17 -5.05 -20.52
C GLN A 220 13.90 -4.53 -19.26
N ILE A 221 14.61 -5.42 -18.55
CA ILE A 221 15.47 -5.06 -17.41
C ILE A 221 16.57 -4.10 -17.86
N ALA A 222 17.26 -4.40 -18.96
CA ALA A 222 18.32 -3.55 -19.47
C ALA A 222 17.84 -2.14 -19.86
N VAL A 223 16.65 -2.03 -20.44
CA VAL A 223 16.00 -0.74 -20.75
C VAL A 223 15.72 0.06 -19.50
N LEU A 224 15.16 -0.58 -18.45
CA LEU A 224 14.88 0.11 -17.18
C LEU A 224 16.15 0.54 -16.45
N LEU A 225 17.17 -0.29 -16.41
CA LEU A 225 18.46 0.07 -15.76
C LEU A 225 19.18 1.21 -16.47
N LYS A 226 18.94 1.43 -17.78
CA LYS A 226 19.43 2.60 -18.53
C LYS A 226 18.61 3.87 -18.27
N ASN A 227 17.43 3.76 -17.68
CA ASN A 227 16.54 4.87 -17.36
C ASN A 227 16.86 5.43 -15.97
N ASP A 228 17.79 6.39 -15.93
CA ASP A 228 18.25 7.01 -14.68
C ASP A 228 17.11 7.71 -13.90
N GLN A 229 16.12 8.26 -14.58
CA GLN A 229 14.99 8.94 -13.92
C GLN A 229 14.02 7.93 -13.29
N TRP A 230 13.84 6.77 -13.91
CA TRP A 230 13.07 5.66 -13.32
C TRP A 230 13.79 5.10 -12.09
N LEU A 231 15.12 4.95 -12.13
CA LEU A 231 15.91 4.47 -10.98
C LEU A 231 15.81 5.42 -9.77
N VAL A 232 15.83 6.74 -10.01
CA VAL A 232 15.60 7.74 -8.95
C VAL A 232 14.22 7.56 -8.33
N LEU A 233 13.18 7.37 -9.17
CA LEU A 233 11.80 7.19 -8.71
C LEU A 233 11.63 5.87 -7.96
N ALA A 234 12.27 4.79 -8.41
CA ALA A 234 12.28 3.50 -7.72
C ALA A 234 12.96 3.59 -6.34
N GLY A 235 14.10 4.28 -6.25
CA GLY A 235 14.79 4.55 -4.98
C GLY A 235 13.93 5.39 -4.02
N ALA A 236 13.26 6.43 -4.53
CA ALA A 236 12.32 7.24 -3.76
C ALA A 236 11.12 6.40 -3.27
N CYS A 237 10.64 5.45 -4.09
CA CYS A 237 9.59 4.50 -3.70
C CYS A 237 10.01 3.63 -2.53
N VAL A 238 11.20 3.04 -2.58
CA VAL A 238 11.72 2.18 -1.48
C VAL A 238 11.80 2.98 -0.19
N THR A 239 12.47 4.13 -0.21
CA THR A 239 12.68 4.95 1.01
C THR A 239 11.36 5.46 1.57
N GLY A 240 10.47 6.02 0.75
CA GLY A 240 9.16 6.49 1.19
C GLY A 240 8.30 5.35 1.76
N THR A 241 8.33 4.17 1.14
CA THR A 241 7.59 3.00 1.63
C THR A 241 8.09 2.53 2.98
N ILE A 242 9.41 2.53 3.22
CA ILE A 242 9.97 2.17 4.53
C ILE A 242 9.42 3.10 5.61
N GLY A 243 9.50 4.42 5.40
CA GLY A 243 8.99 5.39 6.37
C GLY A 243 7.49 5.26 6.61
N TYR A 244 6.71 5.10 5.55
CA TYR A 244 5.26 4.95 5.63
C TYR A 244 4.84 3.70 6.42
N VAL A 245 5.46 2.56 6.14
CA VAL A 245 5.11 1.26 6.78
C VAL A 245 5.52 1.25 8.25
N ILE A 246 6.72 1.73 8.61
CA ILE A 246 7.15 1.80 10.01
C ILE A 246 6.15 2.64 10.81
N ARG A 247 5.81 3.84 10.33
CA ARG A 247 4.85 4.74 11.00
C ARG A 247 3.49 4.09 11.17
N GLY A 248 2.94 3.50 10.11
CA GLY A 248 1.64 2.84 10.15
C GLY A 248 1.60 1.68 11.13
N SER A 249 2.64 0.84 11.15
CA SER A 249 2.73 -0.32 12.04
C SER A 249 2.83 0.05 13.52
N VAL A 250 3.39 1.23 13.82
CA VAL A 250 3.64 1.67 15.21
C VAL A 250 2.56 2.62 15.73
N ALA A 251 1.68 3.11 14.87
CA ALA A 251 0.61 4.06 15.25
C ALA A 251 -0.29 3.53 16.40
N VAL A 252 -0.61 2.24 16.38
CA VAL A 252 -1.41 1.59 17.46
C VAL A 252 -0.66 1.62 18.78
N TYR A 253 0.63 1.27 18.78
CA TYR A 253 1.45 1.26 20.01
C TYR A 253 1.61 2.67 20.58
N TYR A 254 1.81 3.66 19.70
CA TYR A 254 1.93 5.05 20.11
C TYR A 254 0.64 5.55 20.75
N ALA A 255 -0.51 5.30 20.14
CA ALA A 255 -1.79 5.71 20.69
C ALA A 255 -2.11 4.99 22.01
N LYS A 256 -1.82 3.68 22.11
CA LYS A 256 -2.13 2.87 23.30
C LYS A 256 -1.16 3.16 24.45
N TYR A 257 0.15 3.10 24.21
CA TYR A 257 1.14 3.12 25.29
C TYR A 257 1.75 4.49 25.53
N TYR A 258 1.98 5.29 24.48
CA TYR A 258 2.60 6.60 24.65
C TYR A 258 1.57 7.68 25.01
N LEU A 259 0.38 7.65 24.38
CA LEU A 259 -0.71 8.57 24.67
C LEU A 259 -1.64 8.07 25.80
N HIS A 260 -1.43 6.85 26.33
CA HIS A 260 -2.30 6.19 27.30
C HIS A 260 -3.77 6.14 26.86
N GLY A 261 -3.97 5.99 25.53
CA GLY A 261 -5.29 6.00 24.91
C GLY A 261 -6.07 4.71 25.10
N ASP A 262 -7.36 4.86 25.30
CA ASP A 262 -8.32 3.76 25.21
C ASP A 262 -8.55 3.34 23.73
N THR A 263 -9.38 2.34 23.50
CA THR A 263 -9.70 1.85 22.14
C THR A 263 -10.28 2.96 21.25
N GLY A 264 -11.02 3.90 21.82
CA GLY A 264 -11.59 5.04 21.10
C GLY A 264 -10.49 5.98 20.60
N VAL A 265 -9.53 6.33 21.46
CA VAL A 265 -8.36 7.17 21.12
C VAL A 265 -7.47 6.45 20.07
N VAL A 266 -7.22 5.16 20.23
CA VAL A 266 -6.44 4.36 19.27
C VAL A 266 -7.11 4.40 17.89
N SER A 267 -8.39 4.12 17.82
CA SER A 267 -9.18 4.10 16.59
C SER A 267 -9.23 5.47 15.93
N ALA A 268 -9.46 6.53 16.70
CA ALA A 268 -9.48 7.91 16.22
C ALA A 268 -8.11 8.34 15.70
N PHE A 269 -7.01 8.01 16.41
CA PHE A 269 -5.66 8.34 16.00
C PHE A 269 -5.29 7.72 14.66
N MET A 270 -5.55 6.42 14.49
CA MET A 270 -5.33 5.73 13.21
C MET A 270 -6.17 6.34 12.09
N SER A 271 -7.45 6.61 12.35
CA SER A 271 -8.38 7.20 11.38
C SER A 271 -8.00 8.61 10.97
N THR A 272 -7.38 9.38 11.87
CA THR A 272 -6.85 10.73 11.59
C THR A 272 -5.83 10.69 10.45
N GLY A 273 -4.93 9.72 10.42
CA GLY A 273 -3.97 9.55 9.32
C GLY A 273 -4.64 9.28 7.98
N VAL A 274 -5.67 8.41 7.96
CA VAL A 274 -6.41 8.08 6.74
C VAL A 274 -7.25 9.26 6.24
N ALA A 275 -7.91 9.99 7.15
CA ALA A 275 -8.68 11.19 6.80
C ALA A 275 -7.77 12.28 6.20
N ALA A 276 -6.59 12.50 6.80
CA ALA A 276 -5.58 13.42 6.28
C ALA A 276 -5.10 13.01 4.88
N ALA A 277 -4.88 11.73 4.63
CA ALA A 277 -4.48 11.20 3.31
C ALA A 277 -5.55 11.45 2.23
N ILE A 278 -6.84 11.29 2.56
CA ILE A 278 -7.95 11.61 1.64
C ILE A 278 -7.93 13.10 1.28
N LEU A 279 -7.81 13.96 2.28
CA LEU A 279 -7.73 15.40 2.09
C LEU A 279 -6.49 15.79 1.26
N ALA A 280 -5.35 15.15 1.51
CA ALA A 280 -4.11 15.38 0.77
C ALA A 280 -4.27 15.12 -0.73
N MET A 281 -5.01 14.10 -1.14
CA MET A 281 -5.26 13.83 -2.56
C MET A 281 -6.01 14.97 -3.24
N VAL A 282 -7.02 15.55 -2.58
CA VAL A 282 -7.78 16.69 -3.10
C VAL A 282 -6.90 17.93 -3.18
N VAL A 283 -6.19 18.23 -2.09
CA VAL A 283 -5.28 19.40 -1.99
C VAL A 283 -4.15 19.28 -3.01
N SER A 284 -3.53 18.11 -3.17
CA SER A 284 -2.46 17.88 -4.15
C SER A 284 -2.92 18.16 -5.58
N THR A 285 -4.11 17.68 -5.94
CA THR A 285 -4.68 17.89 -7.29
C THR A 285 -4.95 19.37 -7.55
N TRP A 286 -5.29 20.14 -6.53
CA TRP A 286 -5.52 21.57 -6.64
C TRP A 286 -4.18 22.35 -6.69
N VAL A 287 -3.24 22.05 -5.79
CA VAL A 287 -1.93 22.74 -5.71
C VAL A 287 -1.09 22.53 -6.96
N THR A 288 -1.12 21.34 -7.55
CA THR A 288 -0.35 21.04 -8.78
C THR A 288 -0.82 21.81 -10.03
N LYS A 289 -1.97 22.50 -9.98
CA LYS A 289 -2.38 23.42 -11.05
C LYS A 289 -1.57 24.72 -11.07
N PHE A 290 -1.02 25.14 -9.94
CA PHE A 290 -0.33 26.41 -9.76
C PHE A 290 1.15 26.26 -9.39
N TYR A 291 1.54 25.09 -8.93
CA TYR A 291 2.89 24.82 -8.44
C TYR A 291 3.50 23.60 -9.12
N CYS A 292 4.80 23.69 -9.47
CA CYS A 292 5.50 22.61 -10.13
C CYS A 292 5.43 21.32 -9.29
N LYS A 293 4.89 20.25 -9.87
CA LYS A 293 4.66 18.96 -9.21
C LYS A 293 5.93 18.34 -8.63
N VAL A 294 7.08 18.46 -9.33
CA VAL A 294 8.36 17.92 -8.85
C VAL A 294 8.86 18.70 -7.63
N LYS A 295 8.70 20.03 -7.63
CA LYS A 295 9.03 20.86 -6.47
C LYS A 295 8.11 20.54 -5.30
N LEU A 296 6.80 20.35 -5.54
CA LEU A 296 5.85 19.95 -4.52
C LEU A 296 6.31 18.64 -3.86
N PHE A 297 6.58 17.59 -4.65
CA PHE A 297 7.05 16.31 -4.14
C PHE A 297 8.32 16.48 -3.29
N ARG A 298 9.32 17.17 -3.81
CA ARG A 298 10.62 17.37 -3.17
C ARG A 298 10.50 18.05 -1.80
N TYR A 299 9.81 19.19 -1.76
CA TYR A 299 9.73 20.00 -0.55
C TYR A 299 8.77 19.44 0.50
N THR A 300 7.66 18.80 0.09
CA THR A 300 6.75 18.16 1.05
C THR A 300 7.46 17.07 1.85
N GLN A 301 8.33 16.28 1.24
CA GLN A 301 9.06 15.23 1.96
C GLN A 301 10.10 15.80 2.95
N LEU A 302 10.71 16.95 2.63
CA LEU A 302 11.58 17.66 3.59
C LEU A 302 10.79 18.24 4.77
N VAL A 303 9.62 18.81 4.50
CA VAL A 303 8.69 19.30 5.55
C VAL A 303 8.23 18.16 6.45
N VAL A 304 7.94 16.98 5.88
CA VAL A 304 7.61 15.76 6.65
C VAL A 304 8.72 15.42 7.63
N ALA A 305 9.99 15.49 7.20
CA ALA A 305 11.12 15.24 8.10
C ALA A 305 11.16 16.23 9.28
N VAL A 306 10.91 17.51 9.00
CA VAL A 306 10.86 18.55 10.05
C VAL A 306 9.70 18.30 11.02
N ILE A 307 8.48 18.08 10.52
CA ILE A 307 7.31 17.78 11.36
C ILE A 307 7.56 16.53 12.20
N SER A 308 8.20 15.51 11.63
CA SER A 308 8.55 14.29 12.35
C SER A 308 9.46 14.55 13.54
N VAL A 309 10.48 15.41 13.38
CA VAL A 309 11.35 15.84 14.49
C VAL A 309 10.57 16.65 15.53
N LEU A 310 9.69 17.54 15.08
CA LEU A 310 8.84 18.33 15.98
C LEU A 310 7.90 17.43 16.82
N ILE A 311 7.31 16.41 16.25
CA ILE A 311 6.49 15.44 17.00
C ILE A 311 7.29 14.82 18.14
N TYR A 312 8.52 14.40 17.88
CA TYR A 312 9.37 13.75 18.89
C TYR A 312 9.71 14.66 20.08
N PHE A 313 9.99 15.93 19.81
CA PHE A 313 10.40 16.86 20.86
C PHE A 313 9.25 17.60 21.57
N LEU A 314 8.14 17.81 20.88
CA LEU A 314 7.04 18.62 21.43
C LEU A 314 5.96 17.76 22.12
N VAL A 315 5.69 16.55 21.63
CA VAL A 315 4.64 15.70 22.21
C VAL A 315 5.19 14.92 23.39
N GLN A 316 4.61 15.16 24.56
CA GLN A 316 4.92 14.40 25.78
C GLN A 316 3.98 13.19 25.92
N PRO A 317 4.34 12.16 26.72
CA PRO A 317 3.43 11.06 27.02
C PRO A 317 2.09 11.57 27.58
N GLY A 318 0.98 11.15 26.99
CA GLY A 318 -0.36 11.59 27.37
C GLY A 318 -0.88 12.87 26.68
N ASP A 319 -0.06 13.57 25.89
CA ASP A 319 -0.46 14.77 25.12
C ASP A 319 -1.30 14.41 23.88
N VAL A 320 -2.54 13.97 24.11
CA VAL A 320 -3.43 13.48 23.07
C VAL A 320 -3.71 14.54 21.99
N VAL A 321 -4.09 15.77 22.42
CA VAL A 321 -4.51 16.81 21.47
C VAL A 321 -3.38 17.23 20.54
N LEU A 322 -2.20 17.51 21.09
CA LEU A 322 -1.05 17.92 20.30
C LEU A 322 -0.59 16.80 19.36
N ALA A 323 -0.61 15.55 19.84
CA ALA A 323 -0.30 14.39 19.02
C ALA A 323 -1.23 14.27 17.81
N PHE A 324 -2.55 14.42 18.00
CA PHE A 324 -3.52 14.38 16.91
C PHE A 324 -3.31 15.48 15.87
N VAL A 325 -3.11 16.70 16.32
CA VAL A 325 -2.89 17.86 15.43
C VAL A 325 -1.64 17.66 14.58
N LEU A 326 -0.52 17.31 15.22
CA LEU A 326 0.75 17.13 14.51
C LEU A 326 0.72 15.87 13.62
N TYR A 327 0.07 14.80 14.05
CA TYR A 327 -0.08 13.58 13.24
C TYR A 327 -0.99 13.81 12.02
N PHE A 328 -2.05 14.62 12.17
CA PHE A 328 -2.88 15.04 11.05
C PHE A 328 -2.09 15.84 10.03
N LEU A 329 -1.36 16.88 10.49
CA LEU A 329 -0.52 17.72 9.63
C LEU A 329 0.56 16.89 8.92
N LEU A 330 1.23 16.01 9.66
CA LEU A 330 2.24 15.10 9.12
C LEU A 330 1.65 14.21 8.02
N SER A 331 0.51 13.57 8.28
CA SER A 331 -0.15 12.67 7.36
C SER A 331 -0.69 13.40 6.12
N LEU A 332 -1.19 14.64 6.30
CA LEU A 332 -1.60 15.50 5.20
C LEU A 332 -0.42 15.80 4.27
N VAL A 333 0.69 16.27 4.83
CA VAL A 333 1.86 16.71 4.04
C VAL A 333 2.53 15.51 3.37
N VAL A 334 2.61 14.37 4.06
CA VAL A 334 3.26 13.17 3.50
C VAL A 334 2.56 12.65 2.26
N ASP A 335 1.23 12.69 2.21
CA ASP A 335 0.45 12.13 1.11
C ASP A 335 0.23 13.10 -0.08
N LEU A 336 0.61 14.39 0.06
CA LEU A 336 0.54 15.36 -1.04
C LEU A 336 1.33 14.94 -2.29
N HIS A 337 2.39 14.15 -2.13
CA HIS A 337 3.19 13.68 -3.26
C HIS A 337 2.57 12.50 -4.01
N ALA A 338 1.61 11.78 -3.43
CA ALA A 338 1.14 10.50 -3.97
C ALA A 338 0.59 10.60 -5.42
N PRO A 339 -0.29 11.55 -5.78
CA PRO A 339 -0.73 11.69 -7.17
C PRO A 339 0.40 12.03 -8.13
N VAL A 340 1.36 12.85 -7.67
CA VAL A 340 2.54 13.23 -8.46
C VAL A 340 3.44 12.03 -8.72
N PHE A 341 3.68 11.20 -7.70
CA PHE A 341 4.48 9.98 -7.82
C PHE A 341 3.93 9.03 -8.91
N TRP A 342 2.63 8.76 -8.87
CA TRP A 342 2.01 7.85 -9.85
C TRP A 342 2.01 8.43 -11.28
N SER A 343 1.87 9.75 -11.45
CA SER A 343 2.00 10.39 -12.77
C SER A 343 3.45 10.37 -13.27
N ALA A 344 4.42 10.55 -12.38
CA ALA A 344 5.83 10.56 -12.72
C ALA A 344 6.33 9.22 -13.29
N ILE A 345 5.70 8.08 -12.89
CA ILE A 345 6.05 6.77 -13.48
C ILE A 345 5.81 6.78 -14.99
N ALA A 346 4.64 7.27 -15.45
CA ALA A 346 4.32 7.35 -16.86
C ALA A 346 5.32 8.27 -17.62
N GLU A 347 5.70 9.39 -17.02
CA GLU A 347 6.65 10.34 -17.59
C GLU A 347 8.07 9.76 -17.71
N THR A 348 8.49 8.93 -16.72
CA THR A 348 9.77 8.23 -16.83
C THR A 348 9.76 7.17 -17.93
N ILE A 349 8.60 6.57 -18.24
CA ILE A 349 8.46 5.63 -19.36
C ILE A 349 8.67 6.37 -20.69
N ASP A 350 8.04 7.52 -20.87
CA ASP A 350 8.18 8.35 -22.06
C ASP A 350 9.63 8.84 -22.24
N TYR A 351 10.26 9.32 -21.17
CA TYR A 351 11.69 9.65 -21.15
C TYR A 351 12.58 8.46 -21.52
N GLY A 352 12.30 7.29 -20.96
CA GLY A 352 13.03 6.05 -21.28
C GLY A 352 12.88 5.64 -22.74
N GLN A 353 11.72 5.84 -23.34
CA GLN A 353 11.47 5.58 -24.76
C GLN A 353 12.29 6.52 -25.66
N VAL A 354 12.35 7.82 -25.35
CA VAL A 354 13.22 8.77 -26.10
C VAL A 354 14.67 8.35 -25.97
N LYS A 355 15.13 7.98 -24.78
CA LYS A 355 16.53 7.65 -24.50
C LYS A 355 17.00 6.32 -25.09
N THR A 356 16.13 5.31 -25.16
CA THR A 356 16.49 3.93 -25.53
C THR A 356 15.86 3.43 -26.83
N GLY A 357 14.93 4.18 -27.39
CA GLY A 357 14.13 3.77 -28.55
C GLY A 357 13.07 2.70 -28.23
N LYS A 358 12.95 2.25 -26.98
CA LYS A 358 12.09 1.14 -26.58
C LYS A 358 11.14 1.54 -25.44
N ARG A 359 9.86 1.16 -25.57
CA ARG A 359 8.83 1.41 -24.57
C ARG A 359 8.56 0.15 -23.73
N VAL A 360 8.75 0.25 -22.42
CA VAL A 360 8.56 -0.88 -21.46
C VAL A 360 7.60 -0.51 -20.33
N SER A 361 6.37 -0.12 -20.70
CA SER A 361 5.38 0.44 -19.76
C SER A 361 4.99 -0.53 -18.65
N GLY A 362 4.55 -1.74 -18.99
CA GLY A 362 4.10 -2.73 -17.98
C GLY A 362 5.22 -3.12 -17.03
N PHE A 363 6.44 -3.29 -17.55
CA PHE A 363 7.59 -3.66 -16.75
C PHE A 363 8.07 -2.52 -15.84
N ALA A 364 7.92 -1.26 -16.26
CA ALA A 364 8.24 -0.09 -15.44
C ALA A 364 7.31 0.03 -14.22
N PHE A 365 6.00 -0.12 -14.40
CA PHE A 365 5.03 -0.15 -13.30
C PHE A 365 5.24 -1.36 -12.39
N GLY A 366 5.48 -2.54 -12.97
CA GLY A 366 5.82 -3.76 -12.23
C GLY A 366 7.07 -3.60 -11.37
N GLY A 367 8.11 -2.97 -11.92
CA GLY A 367 9.35 -2.68 -11.21
C GLY A 367 9.15 -1.73 -10.01
N ILE A 368 8.27 -0.74 -10.12
CA ILE A 368 7.88 0.10 -8.96
C ILE A 368 7.14 -0.72 -7.91
N SER A 369 6.27 -1.65 -8.30
CA SER A 369 5.61 -2.55 -7.35
C SER A 369 6.60 -3.45 -6.61
N VAL A 370 7.63 -3.95 -7.30
CA VAL A 370 8.74 -4.71 -6.68
C VAL A 370 9.53 -3.82 -5.71
N ALA A 371 9.86 -2.59 -6.10
CA ALA A 371 10.53 -1.62 -5.24
C ALA A 371 9.71 -1.32 -3.97
N GLN A 372 8.39 -1.15 -4.10
CA GLN A 372 7.48 -0.96 -2.98
C GLN A 372 7.48 -2.17 -2.03
N LYS A 373 7.39 -3.41 -2.58
CA LYS A 373 7.45 -4.63 -1.76
C LYS A 373 8.79 -4.80 -1.05
N ALA A 374 9.90 -4.45 -1.71
CA ALA A 374 11.22 -4.45 -1.08
C ALA A 374 11.26 -3.45 0.10
N GLY A 375 10.74 -2.24 -0.08
CA GLY A 375 10.58 -1.27 1.01
C GLY A 375 9.73 -1.80 2.17
N MET A 376 8.61 -2.47 1.87
CA MET A 376 7.75 -3.11 2.89
C MET A 376 8.47 -4.22 3.66
N ALA A 377 9.29 -5.04 2.97
CA ALA A 377 10.06 -6.12 3.60
C ALA A 377 11.09 -5.56 4.60
N VAL A 378 11.85 -4.55 4.17
CA VAL A 378 12.82 -3.86 5.04
C VAL A 378 12.11 -3.22 6.24
N ALA A 379 11.02 -2.50 6.01
CA ALA A 379 10.25 -1.85 7.06
C ALA A 379 9.71 -2.85 8.09
N GLY A 380 9.11 -3.96 7.64
CA GLY A 380 8.58 -4.99 8.53
C GLY A 380 9.65 -5.62 9.40
N GLY A 381 10.82 -5.96 8.79
CA GLY A 381 11.98 -6.43 9.54
C GLY A 381 12.48 -5.40 10.56
N MET A 382 12.60 -4.13 10.15
CA MET A 382 13.02 -3.04 11.05
C MET A 382 12.06 -2.87 12.24
N VAL A 383 10.74 -2.92 12.04
CA VAL A 383 9.75 -2.77 13.12
C VAL A 383 9.99 -3.83 14.20
N GLY A 384 10.09 -5.11 13.82
CA GLY A 384 10.32 -6.18 14.79
C GLY A 384 11.66 -6.06 15.52
N ILE A 385 12.74 -5.73 14.79
CA ILE A 385 14.08 -5.54 15.38
C ILE A 385 14.09 -4.34 16.35
N LEU A 386 13.49 -3.22 15.97
CA LEU A 386 13.47 -2.02 16.80
C LEU A 386 12.62 -2.21 18.06
N LEU A 387 11.43 -2.83 17.97
CA LEU A 387 10.64 -3.18 19.14
C LEU A 387 11.42 -4.07 20.12
N SER A 388 12.16 -5.06 19.60
CA SER A 388 13.03 -5.92 20.41
C SER A 388 14.19 -5.13 21.04
N TYR A 389 14.86 -4.28 20.26
CA TYR A 389 16.01 -3.47 20.70
C TYR A 389 15.64 -2.49 21.83
N PHE A 390 14.46 -1.87 21.74
CA PHE A 390 13.94 -0.98 22.76
C PHE A 390 13.24 -1.71 23.92
N HIS A 391 13.37 -3.04 24.00
CA HIS A 391 12.80 -3.86 25.08
C HIS A 391 11.28 -3.68 25.27
N TYR A 392 10.55 -3.56 24.14
CA TYR A 392 9.10 -3.53 24.18
C TYR A 392 8.53 -4.82 24.76
N VAL A 393 7.62 -4.70 25.75
CA VAL A 393 6.93 -5.85 26.38
C VAL A 393 5.42 -5.70 26.19
N PRO A 394 4.75 -6.67 25.53
CA PRO A 394 3.31 -6.60 25.28
C PRO A 394 2.48 -6.54 26.55
N ASN A 395 1.38 -5.77 26.54
CA ASN A 395 0.35 -5.71 27.58
C ASN A 395 0.85 -5.37 28.99
N GLN A 396 1.93 -4.64 29.09
CA GLN A 396 2.48 -4.12 30.35
C GLN A 396 2.73 -2.61 30.24
N GLU A 397 2.91 -1.95 31.37
CA GLU A 397 3.46 -0.59 31.39
C GLU A 397 4.84 -0.61 30.75
N GLN A 398 5.06 0.29 29.81
CA GLN A 398 6.29 0.31 29.05
C GLN A 398 7.40 1.07 29.80
N SER A 399 8.61 0.56 29.73
CA SER A 399 9.78 1.25 30.25
C SER A 399 9.98 2.60 29.51
N PRO A 400 10.65 3.59 30.13
CA PRO A 400 10.99 4.84 29.44
C PRO A 400 11.74 4.61 28.11
N LEU A 401 12.59 3.60 28.05
CA LEU A 401 13.32 3.21 26.83
C LEU A 401 12.37 2.70 25.74
N ALA A 402 11.39 1.86 26.10
CA ALA A 402 10.40 1.36 25.15
C ALA A 402 9.49 2.48 24.62
N LEU A 403 9.03 3.38 25.49
CA LEU A 403 8.25 4.57 25.08
C LEU A 403 9.06 5.47 24.15
N GLN A 404 10.34 5.71 24.43
CA GLN A 404 11.24 6.44 23.55
C GLN A 404 11.36 5.76 22.18
N GLY A 405 11.52 4.43 22.15
CA GLY A 405 11.56 3.64 20.93
C GLY A 405 10.29 3.78 20.10
N ILE A 406 9.11 3.66 20.73
CA ILE A 406 7.81 3.84 20.08
C ILE A 406 7.69 5.26 19.49
N ALA A 407 8.09 6.29 20.25
CA ALA A 407 8.06 7.67 19.78
C ALA A 407 9.01 7.89 18.57
N LEU A 408 10.23 7.34 18.60
CA LEU A 408 11.18 7.39 17.48
C LEU A 408 10.64 6.69 16.24
N MET A 409 10.01 5.52 16.39
CA MET A 409 9.46 4.74 15.31
C MET A 409 8.19 5.36 14.69
N LEU A 410 7.43 6.16 15.43
CA LEU A 410 6.33 6.93 14.84
C LEU A 410 6.84 8.16 14.08
N SER A 411 7.91 8.78 14.55
CA SER A 411 8.34 10.15 14.18
C SER A 411 9.68 10.18 13.45
N VAL A 412 10.80 10.23 14.18
CA VAL A 412 12.14 10.53 13.62
C VAL A 412 12.61 9.49 12.60
N ILE A 413 12.42 8.20 12.89
CA ILE A 413 12.87 7.14 11.97
C ILE A 413 12.15 7.22 10.63
N PRO A 414 10.81 7.26 10.56
CA PRO A 414 10.11 7.53 9.31
C PRO A 414 10.48 8.87 8.67
N GLY A 415 10.66 9.91 9.49
CA GLY A 415 11.10 11.23 9.04
C GLY A 415 12.43 11.20 8.29
N PHE A 416 13.39 10.42 8.76
CA PHE A 416 14.66 10.19 8.09
C PHE A 416 14.49 9.55 6.70
N PHE A 417 13.63 8.55 6.56
CA PHE A 417 13.36 7.92 5.27
C PHE A 417 12.64 8.86 4.31
N HIS A 418 11.73 9.70 4.79
CA HIS A 418 11.11 10.75 3.98
C HIS A 418 12.11 11.85 3.58
N PHE A 419 13.05 12.21 4.46
CA PHE A 419 14.16 13.08 4.09
C PHE A 419 14.99 12.48 2.94
N LEU A 420 15.36 11.20 3.03
CA LEU A 420 16.08 10.51 1.95
C LEU A 420 15.27 10.49 0.66
N MET A 421 13.97 10.24 0.74
CA MET A 421 13.05 10.30 -0.40
C MET A 421 13.08 11.69 -1.05
N GLY A 422 12.95 12.74 -0.26
CA GLY A 422 13.05 14.13 -0.74
C GLY A 422 14.41 14.44 -1.36
N ALA A 423 15.50 14.00 -0.73
CA ALA A 423 16.87 14.17 -1.22
C ALA A 423 17.10 13.47 -2.57
N LEU A 424 16.59 12.24 -2.73
CA LEU A 424 16.65 11.52 -4.01
C LEU A 424 15.92 12.30 -5.12
N MET A 425 14.79 12.91 -4.82
CA MET A 425 14.01 13.67 -5.78
C MET A 425 14.70 14.95 -6.26
N PHE A 426 15.81 15.40 -5.65
CA PHE A 426 16.66 16.45 -6.24
C PHE A 426 17.39 15.98 -7.51
N LYS A 427 17.61 14.66 -7.67
CA LYS A 427 18.17 14.08 -8.89
C LYS A 427 17.12 13.87 -9.98
N TYR A 428 15.83 13.97 -9.66
CA TYR A 428 14.74 13.84 -10.62
C TYR A 428 14.62 15.11 -11.48
N ARG A 429 14.75 14.96 -12.81
CA ARG A 429 14.87 16.08 -13.76
C ARG A 429 13.61 16.35 -14.57
N ILE A 430 12.63 15.42 -14.60
CA ILE A 430 11.46 15.53 -15.45
C ILE A 430 10.47 16.53 -14.82
N SER A 431 10.77 17.83 -14.95
CA SER A 431 9.83 18.92 -14.63
C SER A 431 8.75 19.05 -15.72
N ASP A 432 7.69 19.81 -15.45
CA ASP A 432 6.61 20.02 -16.43
C ASP A 432 7.14 20.63 -17.74
N ALA A 433 8.08 21.56 -17.66
CA ALA A 433 8.73 22.16 -18.82
C ALA A 433 9.58 21.13 -19.59
N TYR A 434 10.39 20.34 -18.89
CA TYR A 434 11.23 19.33 -19.55
C TYR A 434 10.39 18.18 -20.14
N TYR A 435 9.27 17.82 -19.48
CA TYR A 435 8.37 16.80 -20.02
C TYR A 435 7.69 17.23 -21.33
N SER A 436 7.46 18.54 -21.53
CA SER A 436 6.96 19.06 -22.80
C SER A 436 7.94 18.79 -23.94
N THR A 437 9.25 18.94 -23.71
CA THR A 437 10.28 18.61 -24.74
C THR A 437 10.34 17.12 -25.01
N VAL A 438 10.25 16.27 -23.97
CA VAL A 438 10.19 14.80 -24.14
C VAL A 438 9.01 14.39 -25.03
N LYS A 439 7.84 15.02 -24.86
CA LYS A 439 6.66 14.76 -25.72
C LYS A 439 6.90 15.19 -27.18
N GLU A 440 7.57 16.28 -27.38
CA GLU A 440 7.90 16.78 -28.73
C GLU A 440 8.88 15.85 -29.45
N ASP A 441 9.93 15.39 -28.74
CA ASP A 441 10.88 14.41 -29.25
C ASP A 441 10.19 13.08 -29.62
N LEU A 442 9.23 12.59 -28.80
CA LEU A 442 8.45 11.40 -29.12
C LEU A 442 7.65 11.58 -30.41
N ARG A 443 6.97 12.71 -30.57
CA ARG A 443 6.19 13.00 -31.79
C ARG A 443 7.07 13.07 -33.06
N THR A 444 8.24 13.69 -32.92
CA THR A 444 9.21 13.81 -34.04
C THR A 444 9.73 12.42 -34.44
N ASN A 445 10.06 11.58 -33.46
CA ASN A 445 10.53 10.20 -33.70
C ASN A 445 9.43 9.30 -34.31
N GLU A 446 8.16 9.47 -33.93
CA GLU A 446 7.04 8.74 -34.54
C GLU A 446 6.80 9.15 -35.98
N VAL A 447 6.92 10.43 -36.30
CA VAL A 447 6.79 10.95 -37.69
C VAL A 447 7.98 10.50 -38.57
N ALA A 448 9.19 10.39 -38.02
CA ALA A 448 10.37 9.92 -38.75
C ALA A 448 10.37 8.39 -39.00
N ALA A 449 9.59 7.62 -38.21
CA ALA A 449 9.52 6.16 -38.31
C ALA A 449 8.33 5.64 -39.16
N GLY A 450 7.36 6.50 -39.54
CA GLY A 450 6.20 6.19 -40.40
C GLY A 450 6.35 6.76 -41.78
#